data_957203496de8a0b47d1e531477054e3a
#
_entry.id   957203496de8a0b47d1e531477054e3a
#
_cell.length_a   1.000
_cell.length_b   1.000
_cell.length_c   1.000
_cell.angle_alpha   90.00
_cell.angle_beta   90.00
_cell.angle_gamma   90.00
#
_symmetry.space_group_name_H-M   'P 1'
#
loop_
_entity.id
_entity.type
_entity.pdbx_description
1 polymer ?
#
loop_
_entity_poly.entity_id
_entity_poly.type
_entity_poly.pdbx_seq_one_letter_code
_entity_poly.pdbx_strand_id
1 'polypeptide(L)'
;MKINLLMFYQDDPKKCTAAKLIKFGLAKKITKSQSKTALLHPFAQKTLFNHEKSSFNSITGIDCSWALAEDVFQKNFVGAARKLPPLLAGNPVNYSKINKLTTVEALAGAAFILGEEELSQKLLEKFNWGHTFLELNENLLHDYQKVKSEDEVNEIIREYGYAI
;
A
#
# COMPACT_ATOMS: atom_id res chain seq x y z
N MET A 1 -4.42 4.79 13.36
CA MET A 1 -5.08 4.80 12.04
C MET A 1 -5.69 3.42 11.75
N LYS A 2 -6.88 3.40 11.22
CA LYS A 2 -7.62 2.15 10.92
C LYS A 2 -7.25 1.62 9.54
N ILE A 3 -7.24 0.30 9.39
CA ILE A 3 -7.02 -0.36 8.10
C ILE A 3 -8.32 -1.01 7.66
N ASN A 4 -8.79 -0.65 6.49
CA ASN A 4 -9.99 -1.19 5.87
C ASN A 4 -9.66 -1.89 4.56
N LEU A 5 -10.45 -2.91 4.23
CA LEU A 5 -10.25 -3.71 3.02
C LEU A 5 -11.55 -3.91 2.26
N LEU A 6 -11.51 -3.55 0.98
CA LEU A 6 -12.53 -3.91 -0.02
C LEU A 6 -12.07 -5.19 -0.72
N MET A 7 -12.85 -6.27 -0.55
CA MET A 7 -12.47 -7.61 -1.03
C MET A 7 -13.23 -7.98 -2.29
N PHE A 8 -12.52 -8.35 -3.34
CA PHE A 8 -13.11 -8.83 -4.60
C PHE A 8 -13.00 -10.35 -4.80
N TYR A 9 -12.32 -11.05 -3.87
CA TYR A 9 -12.24 -12.52 -3.83
C TYR A 9 -11.78 -13.18 -5.15
N GLN A 10 -10.80 -12.56 -5.79
CA GLN A 10 -10.27 -13.03 -7.07
C GLN A 10 -9.05 -13.94 -6.93
N ASP A 11 -8.45 -13.98 -5.74
CA ASP A 11 -7.27 -14.79 -5.44
C ASP A 11 -7.62 -15.95 -4.50
N ASP A 12 -6.73 -16.96 -4.44
CA ASP A 12 -6.85 -18.06 -3.50
C ASP A 12 -6.83 -17.53 -2.05
N PRO A 13 -7.88 -17.76 -1.24
CA PRO A 13 -7.95 -17.25 0.13
C PRO A 13 -6.77 -17.69 1.01
N LYS A 14 -6.18 -18.85 0.73
CA LYS A 14 -5.03 -19.36 1.48
C LYS A 14 -3.75 -18.57 1.24
N LYS A 15 -3.66 -17.91 0.08
CA LYS A 15 -2.50 -17.09 -0.33
C LYS A 15 -2.78 -15.59 -0.24
N CYS A 16 -4.02 -15.20 0.04
CA CYS A 16 -4.42 -13.80 0.08
C CYS A 16 -3.95 -13.12 1.36
N THR A 17 -3.07 -12.13 1.24
CA THR A 17 -2.57 -11.38 2.41
C THR A 17 -3.67 -10.57 3.08
N ALA A 18 -4.60 -10.00 2.32
CA ALA A 18 -5.72 -9.25 2.84
C ALA A 18 -6.63 -10.11 3.72
N ALA A 19 -6.96 -11.32 3.29
CA ALA A 19 -7.76 -12.26 4.07
C ALA A 19 -7.10 -12.61 5.40
N LYS A 20 -5.78 -12.76 5.40
CA LYS A 20 -5.01 -13.03 6.63
C LYS A 20 -5.05 -11.83 7.59
N LEU A 21 -4.94 -10.61 7.09
CA LEU A 21 -5.04 -9.42 7.94
C LEU A 21 -6.40 -9.32 8.62
N ILE A 22 -7.47 -9.63 7.92
CA ILE A 22 -8.82 -9.66 8.48
C ILE A 22 -8.91 -10.75 9.55
N LYS A 23 -8.40 -11.94 9.26
CA LYS A 23 -8.37 -13.06 10.19
C LYS A 23 -7.64 -12.73 11.50
N PHE A 24 -6.53 -11.99 11.41
CA PHE A 24 -5.74 -11.60 12.57
C PHE A 24 -6.27 -10.34 13.28
N GLY A 25 -7.37 -9.76 12.81
CA GLY A 25 -7.95 -8.57 13.42
C GLY A 25 -7.17 -7.28 13.16
N LEU A 26 -6.27 -7.27 12.20
CA LEU A 26 -5.44 -6.10 11.84
C LEU A 26 -6.11 -5.21 10.81
N ALA A 27 -7.11 -5.71 10.10
CA ALA A 27 -7.88 -4.96 9.12
C ALA A 27 -9.36 -5.32 9.22
N LYS A 28 -10.21 -4.38 8.85
CA LYS A 28 -11.66 -4.57 8.81
C LYS A 28 -12.12 -4.69 7.36
N LYS A 29 -12.87 -5.76 7.07
CA LYS A 29 -13.56 -5.89 5.80
C LYS A 29 -14.70 -4.88 5.72
N ILE A 30 -14.76 -4.11 4.64
CA ILE A 30 -15.83 -3.16 4.37
C ILE A 30 -16.44 -3.43 2.99
N THR A 31 -17.68 -3.03 2.80
CA THR A 31 -18.38 -3.13 1.52
C THR A 31 -18.39 -1.82 0.76
N LYS A 32 -18.17 -0.71 1.46
CA LYS A 32 -18.15 0.64 0.90
C LYS A 32 -17.07 1.46 1.59
N SER A 33 -16.22 2.13 0.81
CA SER A 33 -15.20 3.01 1.35
C SER A 33 -15.80 4.30 1.90
N GLN A 34 -15.05 4.94 2.81
CA GLN A 34 -15.47 6.16 3.49
C GLN A 34 -14.75 7.39 2.92
N SER A 35 -15.32 8.58 3.16
CA SER A 35 -14.79 9.83 2.59
C SER A 35 -13.41 10.23 3.13
N LYS A 36 -13.12 9.97 4.41
CA LYS A 36 -11.86 10.35 5.06
C LYS A 36 -10.85 9.21 5.08
N THR A 37 -10.70 8.53 3.97
CA THR A 37 -9.73 7.44 3.82
C THR A 37 -8.73 7.72 2.71
N ALA A 38 -7.49 7.30 2.91
CA ALA A 38 -6.52 7.16 1.83
C ALA A 38 -6.83 5.85 1.10
N LEU A 39 -7.44 5.95 -0.05
CA LEU A 39 -7.79 4.79 -0.88
C LEU A 39 -6.61 4.46 -1.78
N LEU A 40 -5.97 3.32 -1.53
CA LEU A 40 -4.80 2.90 -2.31
C LEU A 40 -5.26 2.43 -3.69
N HIS A 41 -4.78 3.14 -4.71
CA HIS A 41 -5.23 2.96 -6.08
C HIS A 41 -4.01 3.08 -7.02
N PRO A 42 -3.52 1.99 -7.60
CA PRO A 42 -2.27 2.01 -8.37
C PRO A 42 -2.32 2.89 -9.62
N PHE A 43 -3.51 3.18 -10.12
CA PHE A 43 -3.71 4.04 -11.30
C PHE A 43 -4.13 5.47 -10.93
N ALA A 44 -4.08 5.85 -9.64
CA ALA A 44 -4.39 7.21 -9.22
C ALA A 44 -3.35 8.20 -9.77
N GLN A 45 -3.79 9.42 -10.03
CA GLN A 45 -2.89 10.48 -10.50
C GLN A 45 -2.03 11.05 -9.38
N LYS A 46 -2.56 11.10 -8.16
CA LYS A 46 -1.90 11.69 -7.00
C LYS A 46 -1.17 10.64 -6.17
N THR A 47 0.07 10.93 -5.81
CA THR A 47 0.85 10.13 -4.87
C THR A 47 0.47 10.45 -3.43
N LEU A 48 0.55 9.46 -2.56
CA LEU A 48 0.37 9.61 -1.12
C LEU A 48 1.59 10.28 -0.50
N PHE A 49 1.38 11.37 0.24
CA PHE A 49 2.44 12.08 0.95
C PHE A 49 2.19 12.13 2.46
N ASN A 50 3.27 12.20 3.22
CA ASN A 50 3.21 12.27 4.68
C ASN A 50 2.38 13.43 5.21
N HIS A 51 2.44 14.60 4.58
CA HIS A 51 1.71 15.78 5.04
C HIS A 51 0.19 15.65 4.95
N GLU A 52 -0.31 14.60 4.28
CA GLU A 52 -1.75 14.33 4.18
C GLU A 52 -2.29 13.53 5.39
N LYS A 53 -1.45 13.13 6.32
CA LYS A 53 -1.85 12.30 7.47
C LYS A 53 -3.08 12.80 8.20
N SER A 54 -3.16 14.09 8.47
CA SER A 54 -4.28 14.70 9.20
C SER A 54 -5.61 14.66 8.44
N SER A 55 -5.58 14.43 7.14
CA SER A 55 -6.77 14.34 6.29
C SER A 55 -7.46 12.98 6.36
N PHE A 56 -6.79 11.96 6.94
CA PHE A 56 -7.26 10.58 6.89
C PHE A 56 -7.48 9.97 8.26
N ASN A 57 -8.59 9.25 8.42
CA ASN A 57 -8.90 8.42 9.59
C ASN A 57 -8.48 6.97 9.37
N SER A 58 -8.33 6.57 8.11
CA SER A 58 -8.05 5.20 7.73
C SER A 58 -7.26 5.12 6.42
N ILE A 59 -6.68 3.96 6.19
CA ILE A 59 -6.12 3.54 4.91
C ILE A 59 -7.00 2.41 4.40
N THR A 60 -7.47 2.50 3.17
CA THR A 60 -8.30 1.46 2.55
C THR A 60 -7.53 0.82 1.41
N GLY A 61 -7.36 -0.50 1.51
CA GLY A 61 -6.82 -1.32 0.43
C GLY A 61 -7.95 -1.92 -0.40
N ILE A 62 -7.68 -2.14 -1.68
CA ILE A 62 -8.58 -2.85 -2.59
C ILE A 62 -7.88 -4.16 -2.94
N ASP A 63 -8.47 -5.27 -2.48
CA ASP A 63 -7.91 -6.60 -2.73
C ASP A 63 -8.51 -7.20 -3.98
N CYS A 64 -7.71 -7.23 -5.04
CA CYS A 64 -8.06 -7.84 -6.31
C CYS A 64 -6.81 -8.48 -6.93
N SER A 65 -7.00 -9.35 -7.92
CA SER A 65 -5.87 -9.90 -8.67
C SER A 65 -5.28 -8.85 -9.62
N TRP A 66 -3.96 -8.87 -9.85
CA TRP A 66 -3.32 -7.97 -10.80
C TRP A 66 -3.84 -8.18 -12.23
N ALA A 67 -4.23 -9.41 -12.58
CA ALA A 67 -4.79 -9.72 -13.89
C ALA A 67 -6.13 -9.00 -14.17
N LEU A 68 -6.90 -8.69 -13.11
CA LEU A 68 -8.21 -8.06 -13.19
C LEU A 68 -8.22 -6.65 -12.62
N ALA A 69 -7.05 -6.11 -12.28
CA ALA A 69 -6.92 -4.82 -11.59
C ALA A 69 -7.52 -3.66 -12.40
N GLU A 70 -7.31 -3.61 -13.71
CA GLU A 70 -7.87 -2.53 -14.53
C GLU A 70 -9.39 -2.44 -14.41
N ASP A 71 -10.09 -3.56 -14.52
CA ASP A 71 -11.55 -3.59 -14.41
C ASP A 71 -12.03 -3.14 -13.04
N VAL A 72 -11.37 -3.60 -11.98
CA VAL A 72 -11.73 -3.24 -10.60
C VAL A 72 -11.47 -1.75 -10.35
N PHE A 73 -10.32 -1.23 -10.76
CA PHE A 73 -9.94 0.15 -10.50
C PHE A 73 -10.62 1.17 -11.41
N GLN A 74 -11.37 0.74 -12.42
CA GLN A 74 -12.27 1.61 -13.18
C GLN A 74 -13.56 1.95 -12.41
N LYS A 75 -13.89 1.19 -11.37
CA LYS A 75 -15.06 1.45 -10.52
C LYS A 75 -14.85 2.74 -9.72
N ASN A 76 -15.94 3.44 -9.45
CA ASN A 76 -15.91 4.62 -8.61
C ASN A 76 -15.94 4.23 -7.13
N PHE A 77 -14.93 4.66 -6.39
CA PHE A 77 -14.85 4.47 -4.95
C PHE A 77 -14.88 5.81 -4.23
N VAL A 78 -15.47 5.83 -3.03
CA VAL A 78 -15.42 7.01 -2.15
C VAL A 78 -14.06 7.04 -1.45
N GLY A 79 -13.55 8.24 -1.19
CA GLY A 79 -12.27 8.45 -0.54
C GLY A 79 -11.27 9.16 -1.45
N ALA A 80 -10.11 9.45 -0.90
CA ALA A 80 -9.03 10.09 -1.65
C ALA A 80 -8.15 9.01 -2.30
N ALA A 81 -8.33 8.82 -3.60
CA ALA A 81 -7.51 7.87 -4.34
C ALA A 81 -6.05 8.35 -4.39
N ARG A 82 -5.14 7.49 -3.94
CA ARG A 82 -3.69 7.76 -3.93
C ARG A 82 -2.93 6.53 -4.39
N LYS A 83 -1.93 6.76 -5.24
CA LYS A 83 -0.93 5.72 -5.54
C LYS A 83 0.23 5.83 -4.57
N LEU A 84 0.92 4.74 -4.36
CA LEU A 84 2.19 4.75 -3.63
C LEU A 84 3.32 5.20 -4.57
N PRO A 85 4.34 5.89 -4.06
CA PRO A 85 5.58 6.03 -4.81
C PRO A 85 6.20 4.64 -5.01
N PRO A 86 7.10 4.48 -6.00
CA PRO A 86 7.67 3.17 -6.32
C PRO A 86 8.35 2.48 -5.14
N LEU A 87 7.96 1.24 -4.88
CA LEU A 87 8.51 0.39 -3.82
C LEU A 87 8.80 -1.00 -4.38
N LEU A 88 9.78 -1.68 -3.79
CA LEU A 88 10.20 -3.02 -4.17
C LEU A 88 9.37 -4.07 -3.42
N ALA A 89 8.87 -5.05 -4.15
CA ALA A 89 8.15 -6.15 -3.51
C ALA A 89 9.12 -7.04 -2.73
N GLY A 90 8.76 -7.37 -1.49
CA GLY A 90 9.49 -8.33 -0.66
C GLY A 90 8.85 -9.72 -0.66
N ASN A 91 7.64 -9.86 -1.22
CA ASN A 91 6.96 -11.14 -1.29
C ASN A 91 7.68 -12.11 -2.24
N PRO A 92 7.64 -13.43 -1.97
CA PRO A 92 8.42 -14.41 -2.73
C PRO A 92 8.06 -14.51 -4.22
N VAL A 93 6.80 -14.20 -4.58
CA VAL A 93 6.34 -14.31 -5.98
C VAL A 93 6.91 -13.18 -6.84
N ASN A 94 6.98 -11.97 -6.29
CA ASN A 94 7.42 -10.77 -7.02
C ASN A 94 8.66 -10.13 -6.41
N TYR A 95 9.50 -10.90 -5.73
CA TYR A 95 10.68 -10.39 -5.02
C TYR A 95 11.47 -9.39 -5.87
N SER A 96 11.75 -8.24 -5.29
CA SER A 96 12.48 -7.09 -5.84
C SER A 96 11.86 -6.42 -7.08
N LYS A 97 10.68 -6.82 -7.52
CA LYS A 97 10.00 -6.15 -8.62
C LYS A 97 9.32 -4.86 -8.12
N ILE A 98 9.49 -3.79 -8.89
CA ILE A 98 8.89 -2.49 -8.57
C ILE A 98 7.38 -2.55 -8.76
N ASN A 99 6.64 -2.02 -7.79
CA ASN A 99 5.18 -1.86 -7.84
C ASN A 99 4.37 -3.16 -7.99
N LYS A 100 4.98 -4.31 -7.69
CA LYS A 100 4.27 -5.60 -7.67
C LYS A 100 3.97 -6.04 -6.23
N LEU A 101 3.44 -5.11 -5.45
CA LEU A 101 3.16 -5.30 -4.03
C LEU A 101 1.94 -6.18 -3.80
N THR A 102 1.99 -6.98 -2.75
CA THR A 102 0.79 -7.59 -2.18
C THR A 102 -0.03 -6.53 -1.45
N THR A 103 -1.27 -6.84 -1.11
CA THR A 103 -2.13 -5.92 -0.37
C THR A 103 -1.50 -5.51 0.96
N VAL A 104 -0.91 -6.45 1.71
CA VAL A 104 -0.26 -6.11 2.99
C VAL A 104 0.94 -5.19 2.80
N GLU A 105 1.74 -5.40 1.76
CA GLU A 105 2.89 -4.52 1.47
C GLU A 105 2.43 -3.10 1.11
N ALA A 106 1.39 -2.99 0.31
CA ALA A 106 0.83 -1.68 -0.04
C ALA A 106 0.31 -0.95 1.20
N LEU A 107 -0.43 -1.63 2.07
CA LEU A 107 -0.93 -1.04 3.32
C LEU A 107 0.21 -0.66 4.26
N ALA A 108 1.22 -1.51 4.41
CA ALA A 108 2.37 -1.25 5.25
C ALA A 108 3.21 -0.07 4.73
N GLY A 109 3.41 0.00 3.42
CA GLY A 109 4.09 1.12 2.77
C GLY A 109 3.35 2.44 3.00
N ALA A 110 2.03 2.44 2.81
CA ALA A 110 1.19 3.61 3.06
C ALA A 110 1.26 4.05 4.52
N ALA A 111 1.14 3.12 5.46
CA ALA A 111 1.24 3.42 6.89
C ALA A 111 2.59 4.04 7.23
N PHE A 112 3.68 3.50 6.72
CA PHE A 112 5.02 4.01 6.95
C PHE A 112 5.17 5.45 6.43
N ILE A 113 4.75 5.70 5.19
CA ILE A 113 4.81 7.04 4.58
C ILE A 113 4.02 8.05 5.40
N LEU A 114 2.87 7.66 5.93
CA LEU A 114 2.05 8.53 6.79
C LEU A 114 2.60 8.67 8.22
N GLY A 115 3.76 8.10 8.54
CA GLY A 115 4.37 8.21 9.86
C GLY A 115 3.88 7.17 10.87
N GLU A 116 3.08 6.20 10.44
CA GLU A 116 2.57 5.11 11.28
C GLU A 116 3.49 3.88 11.17
N GLU A 117 4.76 4.03 11.57
CA GLU A 117 5.78 2.98 11.40
C GLU A 117 5.48 1.72 12.22
N GLU A 118 4.97 1.88 13.44
CA GLU A 118 4.58 0.73 14.27
C GLU A 118 3.46 -0.08 13.64
N LEU A 119 2.47 0.61 13.04
CA LEU A 119 1.39 -0.04 12.32
C LEU A 119 1.93 -0.81 11.11
N SER A 120 2.86 -0.20 10.36
CA SER A 120 3.54 -0.85 9.23
C SER A 120 4.18 -2.16 9.66
N GLN A 121 4.94 -2.15 10.74
CA GLN A 121 5.60 -3.33 11.29
C GLN A 121 4.57 -4.40 11.73
N LYS A 122 3.52 -3.98 12.43
CA LYS A 122 2.45 -4.88 12.86
C LYS A 122 1.79 -5.62 11.71
N LEU A 123 1.51 -4.92 10.62
CA LEU A 123 0.90 -5.52 9.43
C LEU A 123 1.79 -6.60 8.83
N LEU A 124 3.11 -6.36 8.80
CA LEU A 124 4.07 -7.24 8.14
C LEU A 124 4.51 -8.43 9.01
N GLU A 125 4.49 -8.31 10.34
CA GLU A 125 5.05 -9.34 11.23
C GLU A 125 4.29 -10.67 11.20
N LYS A 126 3.06 -10.70 10.68
CA LYS A 126 2.28 -11.92 10.51
C LYS A 126 2.71 -12.74 9.29
N PHE A 127 3.65 -12.25 8.50
CA PHE A 127 4.15 -12.91 7.30
C PHE A 127 5.63 -13.21 7.45
N ASN A 128 6.05 -14.45 7.17
CA ASN A 128 7.45 -14.87 7.31
C ASN A 128 8.42 -14.01 6.49
N TRP A 129 7.96 -13.53 5.34
CA TRP A 129 8.72 -12.68 4.41
C TRP A 129 8.49 -11.19 4.66
N GLY A 130 7.63 -10.81 5.63
CA GLY A 130 7.25 -9.41 5.84
C GLY A 130 8.42 -8.47 6.12
N HIS A 131 9.41 -8.93 6.90
CA HIS A 131 10.62 -8.18 7.20
C HIS A 131 11.43 -7.83 5.94
N THR A 132 11.38 -8.67 4.92
CA THR A 132 12.09 -8.45 3.66
C THR A 132 11.60 -7.18 2.95
N PHE A 133 10.30 -6.91 2.99
CA PHE A 133 9.75 -5.68 2.42
C PHE A 133 10.37 -4.44 3.06
N LEU A 134 10.46 -4.39 4.38
CA LEU A 134 11.07 -3.25 5.09
C LEU A 134 12.56 -3.17 4.83
N GLU A 135 13.28 -4.28 4.84
CA GLU A 135 14.71 -4.32 4.55
C GLU A 135 15.03 -3.74 3.17
N LEU A 136 14.23 -4.10 2.16
CA LEU A 136 14.41 -3.60 0.79
C LEU A 136 14.08 -2.11 0.64
N ASN A 137 13.11 -1.62 1.40
CA ASN A 137 12.51 -0.30 1.17
C ASN A 137 12.76 0.71 2.29
N GLU A 138 13.44 0.35 3.38
CA GLU A 138 13.55 1.22 4.55
C GLU A 138 14.08 2.61 4.20
N ASN A 139 15.16 2.67 3.45
CA ASN A 139 15.75 3.95 3.04
C ASN A 139 14.80 4.74 2.12
N LEU A 140 14.18 4.07 1.15
CA LEU A 140 13.18 4.68 0.27
C LEU A 140 12.00 5.24 1.08
N LEU A 141 11.47 4.46 2.02
CA LEU A 141 10.32 4.85 2.82
C LEU A 141 10.65 6.06 3.70
N HIS A 142 11.83 6.12 4.30
CA HIS A 142 12.27 7.29 5.06
C HIS A 142 12.41 8.53 4.16
N ASP A 143 12.94 8.37 2.96
CA ASP A 143 13.03 9.47 2.01
C ASP A 143 11.64 9.95 1.57
N TYR A 144 10.71 9.01 1.31
CA TYR A 144 9.33 9.36 0.94
C TYR A 144 8.56 10.09 2.06
N GLN A 145 8.88 9.85 3.32
CA GLN A 145 8.28 10.62 4.41
C GLN A 145 8.60 12.11 4.37
N LYS A 146 9.69 12.48 3.72
CA LYS A 146 10.20 13.86 3.69
C LYS A 146 9.74 14.64 2.47
N VAL A 147 9.33 13.96 1.40
CA VAL A 147 8.96 14.61 0.14
C VAL A 147 7.53 15.16 0.15
N LYS A 148 7.29 16.17 -0.66
CA LYS A 148 6.01 16.87 -0.73
C LYS A 148 5.48 17.02 -2.16
N SER A 149 6.22 16.56 -3.17
CA SER A 149 5.86 16.71 -4.57
C SER A 149 6.28 15.52 -5.41
N GLU A 150 5.63 15.37 -6.56
CA GLU A 150 5.99 14.35 -7.55
C GLU A 150 7.42 14.53 -8.07
N ASP A 151 7.88 15.77 -8.22
CA ASP A 151 9.24 16.05 -8.68
C ASP A 151 10.28 15.52 -7.69
N GLU A 152 10.05 15.70 -6.40
CA GLU A 152 10.92 15.16 -5.35
C GLU A 152 10.94 13.62 -5.36
N VAL A 153 9.78 12.99 -5.59
CA VAL A 153 9.71 11.53 -5.75
C VAL A 153 10.56 11.08 -6.95
N ASN A 154 10.43 11.78 -8.08
CA ASN A 154 11.20 11.45 -9.28
C ASN A 154 12.71 11.60 -9.07
N GLU A 155 13.14 12.59 -8.28
CA GLU A 155 14.55 12.75 -7.92
C GLU A 155 15.07 11.56 -7.12
N ILE A 156 14.31 11.10 -6.12
CA ILE A 156 14.66 9.92 -5.33
C ILE A 156 14.80 8.70 -6.22
N ILE A 157 13.83 8.47 -7.11
CA ILE A 157 13.86 7.34 -8.04
C ILE A 157 15.14 7.37 -8.89
N ARG A 158 15.51 8.53 -9.39
CA ARG A 158 16.76 8.70 -10.18
C ARG A 158 18.01 8.41 -9.34
N GLU A 159 18.05 8.91 -8.09
CA GLU A 159 19.17 8.68 -7.17
C GLU A 159 19.38 7.20 -6.87
N TYR A 160 18.29 6.43 -6.73
CA TYR A 160 18.34 4.99 -6.50
C TYR A 160 18.59 4.19 -7.80
N GLY A 161 18.55 4.84 -8.95
CA GLY A 161 18.82 4.18 -10.23
C GLY A 161 17.69 3.27 -10.73
N TYR A 162 16.47 3.48 -10.26
CA TYR A 162 15.34 2.68 -10.71
C TYR A 162 14.78 3.19 -12.03
N ALA A 163 14.58 2.28 -12.98
CA ALA A 163 13.89 2.55 -14.24
C ALA A 163 12.39 2.35 -14.04
N ILE A 164 11.62 3.40 -14.29
CA ILE A 164 10.17 3.38 -14.16
C ILE A 164 9.51 3.89 -15.42
#